data_88c586b157cb3fea534af44377f321f1
#
_entry.id   88c586b157cb3fea534af44377f321f1
#
_cell.length_a   1.000
_cell.length_b   1.000
_cell.length_c   1.000
_cell.angle_alpha   90.00
_cell.angle_beta   90.00
_cell.angle_gamma   90.00
#
_symmetry.space_group_name_H-M   'P 1'
#
loop_
_entity.id
_entity.type
_entity.pdbx_description
1 polymer ?
#
loop_
_entity_poly.entity_id
_entity_poly.type
_entity_poly.pdbx_seq_one_letter_code
_entity_poly.pdbx_strand_id
1 'polypeptide(L)'
;VLHYRFTGIDQIQGYKRSLNLKNAIYTSSFENKNVCYKTTAFLSKPSNALLLKIEAKNSHSLDLELWLSSEVKNHIKQEEMDSILLSGNAPSHVQPNYIDSDNPILYDKEHPGMAFSIYLRAMVKGGTVERGNKKIIIKNASTVLFLLTAEDGYKRYDLPFATSPKICEELCRRRIEDLSMKGYRRILKEHLRDYASVYKNVYLQLSKRRSTLPLDKRLARFREGKTDLGLLCLFFHYNRYLMIACSRKGTEPANLQGIWNENIRPVWSSNWTSNINLEMNYWLNGPCNLIDSFVPFLDFVYDLSLAGRETAKTQYHCPGWAVNHNIDIWRHTGPVGGDAKYAYWPMGGIWLCTQAFLYYQYTNDLSVLKEKIYPMTYDAVRFCLGWLQLREDGRLYTAPSTSPENMFKDKDNHACGVSYMSTMDLALIKELFSVYEEICDILKVDNEVLQKVKLSTAKLPAYQIGKRGKIQEWIQDFEEVDKGHRHFSPIFGFHPGHSIKNTDKALMEACQKFVEDKEKHTKAEIGWSCAWLINIWAKLGNGNKARFYYEELLRHSVYDNLFDLHPPLGETTGEREVFQ
;
A
#
# COMPACT_ATOMS: atom_id res chain seq x y z
N VAL A 1 -16.88 0.46 -13.62
CA VAL A 1 -17.63 -0.51 -12.79
C VAL A 1 -18.39 -1.48 -13.68
N LEU A 2 -18.32 -2.79 -13.38
CA LEU A 2 -19.19 -3.81 -13.99
C LEU A 2 -20.47 -3.90 -13.17
N HIS A 3 -21.61 -3.70 -13.82
CA HIS A 3 -22.92 -3.89 -13.24
C HIS A 3 -23.60 -5.11 -13.83
N TYR A 4 -24.29 -5.86 -12.99
CA TYR A 4 -25.24 -6.87 -13.43
C TYR A 4 -26.48 -6.85 -12.54
N ARG A 5 -27.64 -7.05 -13.12
CA ARG A 5 -28.92 -7.06 -12.44
C ARG A 5 -29.69 -8.31 -12.85
N PHE A 6 -30.14 -9.08 -11.86
CA PHE A 6 -31.12 -10.13 -12.10
C PHE A 6 -32.48 -9.49 -12.39
N THR A 7 -33.15 -9.97 -13.42
CA THR A 7 -34.52 -9.58 -13.73
C THR A 7 -35.46 -10.74 -13.39
N GLY A 8 -36.69 -10.42 -12.93
CA GLY A 8 -37.67 -11.46 -12.53
C GLY A 8 -37.38 -12.14 -11.19
N ILE A 9 -36.51 -11.60 -10.36
CA ILE A 9 -36.27 -12.06 -9.00
C ILE A 9 -37.15 -11.27 -8.04
N ASP A 10 -38.17 -11.95 -7.45
CA ASP A 10 -39.16 -11.30 -6.58
C ASP A 10 -38.78 -11.41 -5.10
N GLN A 11 -38.21 -12.54 -4.69
CA GLN A 11 -37.83 -12.79 -3.29
C GLN A 11 -36.48 -13.48 -3.22
N ILE A 12 -35.57 -12.96 -2.41
CA ILE A 12 -34.26 -13.56 -2.16
C ILE A 12 -34.29 -14.22 -0.79
N GLN A 13 -33.99 -15.53 -0.77
CA GLN A 13 -33.87 -16.32 0.45
C GLN A 13 -32.46 -16.93 0.55
N GLY A 14 -32.00 -17.18 1.78
CA GLY A 14 -30.75 -17.90 2.02
C GLY A 14 -29.50 -17.23 1.43
N TYR A 15 -29.49 -15.89 1.29
CA TYR A 15 -28.34 -15.19 0.73
C TYR A 15 -27.07 -15.43 1.55
N LYS A 16 -26.02 -15.88 0.86
CA LYS A 16 -24.68 -16.07 1.44
C LYS A 16 -23.63 -15.52 0.49
N ARG A 17 -22.57 -14.95 1.04
CA ARG A 17 -21.36 -14.59 0.28
C ARG A 17 -20.11 -14.97 1.05
N SER A 18 -19.06 -15.33 0.34
CA SER A 18 -17.78 -15.70 0.94
C SER A 18 -16.62 -15.39 0.01
N LEU A 19 -15.49 -15.02 0.59
CA LEU A 19 -14.18 -14.97 -0.05
C LEU A 19 -13.32 -16.07 0.56
N ASN A 20 -12.86 -16.99 -0.27
CA ASN A 20 -11.97 -18.06 0.18
C ASN A 20 -10.51 -17.61 0.02
N LEU A 21 -9.88 -17.25 1.13
CA LEU A 21 -8.50 -16.74 1.14
C LEU A 21 -7.45 -17.74 0.65
N LYS A 22 -7.75 -19.07 0.66
CA LYS A 22 -6.80 -20.09 0.18
C LYS A 22 -6.68 -20.15 -1.34
N ASN A 23 -7.66 -19.62 -2.05
CA ASN A 23 -7.69 -19.68 -3.51
C ASN A 23 -8.15 -18.37 -4.17
N ALA A 24 -8.37 -17.31 -3.38
CA ALA A 24 -8.82 -16.00 -3.85
C ALA A 24 -10.09 -16.05 -4.72
N ILE A 25 -11.02 -16.95 -4.39
CA ILE A 25 -12.29 -17.08 -5.09
C ILE A 25 -13.42 -16.51 -4.22
N TYR A 26 -14.15 -15.56 -4.81
CA TYR A 26 -15.41 -15.08 -4.27
C TYR A 26 -16.56 -15.97 -4.72
N THR A 27 -17.49 -16.23 -3.81
CA THR A 27 -18.77 -16.89 -4.14
C THR A 27 -19.92 -16.18 -3.46
N SER A 28 -21.05 -16.08 -4.14
CA SER A 28 -22.33 -15.77 -3.51
C SER A 28 -23.41 -16.72 -4.01
N SER A 29 -24.45 -16.92 -3.21
CA SER A 29 -25.60 -17.72 -3.59
C SER A 29 -26.86 -17.22 -2.89
N PHE A 30 -27.98 -17.41 -3.54
CA PHE A 30 -29.32 -17.19 -3.01
C PHE A 30 -30.33 -18.09 -3.70
N GLU A 31 -31.52 -18.19 -3.14
CA GLU A 31 -32.64 -18.96 -3.71
C GLU A 31 -33.82 -18.02 -4.04
N ASN A 32 -34.48 -18.27 -5.16
CA ASN A 32 -35.74 -17.67 -5.57
C ASN A 32 -36.61 -18.75 -6.22
N LYS A 33 -37.84 -18.94 -5.74
CA LYS A 33 -38.79 -19.93 -6.28
C LYS A 33 -38.18 -21.34 -6.48
N ASN A 34 -37.45 -21.83 -5.47
CA ASN A 34 -36.74 -23.11 -5.48
C ASN A 34 -35.59 -23.25 -6.49
N VAL A 35 -35.17 -22.17 -7.13
CA VAL A 35 -33.97 -22.13 -7.96
C VAL A 35 -32.82 -21.54 -7.18
N CYS A 36 -31.71 -22.26 -7.11
CA CYS A 36 -30.47 -21.74 -6.49
C CYS A 36 -29.63 -21.02 -7.55
N TYR A 37 -29.36 -19.74 -7.31
CA TYR A 37 -28.46 -18.90 -8.11
C TYR A 37 -27.11 -18.84 -7.43
N LYS A 38 -26.05 -19.13 -8.18
CA LYS A 38 -24.69 -19.09 -7.65
C LYS A 38 -23.80 -18.22 -8.52
N THR A 39 -23.09 -17.28 -7.90
CA THR A 39 -22.02 -16.50 -8.54
C THR A 39 -20.67 -16.99 -8.05
N THR A 40 -19.72 -17.13 -8.95
CA THR A 40 -18.30 -17.41 -8.63
C THR A 40 -17.44 -16.41 -9.38
N ALA A 41 -16.57 -15.69 -8.68
CA ALA A 41 -15.70 -14.70 -9.30
C ALA A 41 -14.25 -14.84 -8.81
N PHE A 42 -13.30 -14.59 -9.68
CA PHE A 42 -11.88 -14.46 -9.36
C PHE A 42 -11.16 -13.59 -10.38
N LEU A 43 -10.11 -12.92 -9.94
CA LEU A 43 -9.23 -12.12 -10.77
C LEU A 43 -7.94 -12.92 -10.99
N SER A 44 -7.68 -13.28 -12.25
CA SER A 44 -6.54 -14.14 -12.62
C SER A 44 -5.33 -13.30 -13.00
N LYS A 45 -4.26 -13.30 -12.17
CA LYS A 45 -2.99 -12.64 -12.51
C LYS A 45 -2.39 -13.18 -13.83
N PRO A 46 -2.29 -14.53 -14.07
CA PRO A 46 -1.74 -15.03 -15.32
C PRO A 46 -2.52 -14.65 -16.57
N SER A 47 -3.81 -14.34 -16.42
CA SER A 47 -4.71 -13.98 -17.54
C SER A 47 -4.98 -12.48 -17.61
N ASN A 48 -4.60 -11.72 -16.59
CA ASN A 48 -4.92 -10.30 -16.42
C ASN A 48 -6.40 -9.99 -16.72
N ALA A 49 -7.30 -10.77 -16.09
CA ALA A 49 -8.72 -10.69 -16.35
C ALA A 49 -9.56 -11.08 -15.12
N LEU A 50 -10.73 -10.45 -14.99
CA LEU A 50 -11.78 -10.87 -14.09
C LEU A 50 -12.67 -11.88 -14.80
N LEU A 51 -12.88 -13.03 -14.14
CA LEU A 51 -13.87 -14.02 -14.53
C LEU A 51 -14.98 -14.04 -13.49
N LEU A 52 -16.22 -13.85 -13.94
CA LEU A 52 -17.40 -13.93 -13.10
C LEU A 52 -18.41 -14.88 -13.77
N LYS A 53 -18.72 -15.98 -13.10
CA LYS A 53 -19.64 -17.01 -13.59
C LYS A 53 -20.90 -17.00 -12.74
N ILE A 54 -22.07 -16.91 -13.38
CA ILE A 54 -23.38 -17.03 -12.73
C ILE A 54 -24.08 -18.28 -13.27
N GLU A 55 -24.67 -19.07 -12.38
CA GLU A 55 -25.36 -20.30 -12.68
C GLU A 55 -26.73 -20.32 -12.00
N ALA A 56 -27.78 -20.70 -12.76
CA ALA A 56 -29.07 -21.11 -12.22
C ALA A 56 -29.09 -22.63 -12.17
N LYS A 57 -29.03 -23.20 -10.97
CA LYS A 57 -28.88 -24.65 -10.79
C LYS A 57 -30.16 -25.40 -11.25
N ASN A 58 -29.98 -26.32 -12.19
CA ASN A 58 -31.05 -27.15 -12.74
C ASN A 58 -32.22 -26.36 -13.37
N SER A 59 -31.94 -25.18 -13.91
CA SER A 59 -32.97 -24.30 -14.48
C SER A 59 -32.39 -23.47 -15.63
N HIS A 60 -33.27 -23.03 -16.54
CA HIS A 60 -33.04 -22.05 -17.58
C HIS A 60 -33.74 -20.72 -17.22
N SER A 61 -33.58 -20.26 -16.01
CA SER A 61 -34.28 -19.10 -15.46
C SER A 61 -33.34 -17.91 -15.14
N LEU A 62 -32.14 -17.91 -15.74
CA LEU A 62 -31.21 -16.83 -15.52
C LEU A 62 -31.47 -15.68 -16.51
N ASP A 63 -32.15 -14.65 -16.03
CA ASP A 63 -32.42 -13.43 -16.75
C ASP A 63 -31.57 -12.30 -16.16
N LEU A 64 -30.73 -11.65 -16.99
CA LEU A 64 -29.75 -10.65 -16.56
C LEU A 64 -29.71 -9.46 -17.50
N GLU A 65 -29.49 -8.28 -16.93
CA GLU A 65 -28.99 -7.11 -17.63
C GLU A 65 -27.57 -6.80 -17.16
N LEU A 66 -26.71 -6.43 -18.12
CA LEU A 66 -25.29 -6.14 -17.90
C LEU A 66 -24.92 -4.81 -18.53
N TRP A 67 -24.13 -4.01 -17.82
CA TRP A 67 -23.57 -2.77 -18.36
C TRP A 67 -22.26 -2.38 -17.66
N LEU A 68 -21.53 -1.45 -18.29
CA LEU A 68 -20.36 -0.84 -17.73
C LEU A 68 -20.64 0.63 -17.42
N SER A 69 -19.99 1.17 -16.39
CA SER A 69 -19.97 2.61 -16.11
C SER A 69 -18.59 3.05 -15.61
N SER A 70 -18.32 4.35 -15.70
CA SER A 70 -17.15 4.98 -15.10
C SER A 70 -17.50 6.43 -14.76
N GLU A 71 -16.98 6.95 -13.68
CA GLU A 71 -17.05 8.38 -13.33
C GLU A 71 -16.12 9.22 -14.20
N VAL A 72 -15.02 8.63 -14.68
CA VAL A 72 -14.11 9.25 -15.64
C VAL A 72 -14.81 9.38 -16.99
N LYS A 73 -14.59 10.48 -17.71
CA LYS A 73 -15.17 10.71 -19.05
C LYS A 73 -14.88 9.52 -19.97
N ASN A 74 -15.93 8.95 -20.52
CA ASN A 74 -15.84 7.73 -21.30
C ASN A 74 -16.85 7.68 -22.44
N HIS A 75 -16.61 6.73 -23.33
CA HIS A 75 -17.51 6.33 -24.40
C HIS A 75 -17.80 4.84 -24.30
N ILE A 76 -19.08 4.45 -24.35
CA ILE A 76 -19.51 3.06 -24.28
C ILE A 76 -20.08 2.66 -25.65
N LYS A 77 -19.51 1.58 -26.18
CA LYS A 77 -19.93 0.96 -27.44
C LYS A 77 -20.28 -0.50 -27.22
N GLN A 78 -21.43 -0.94 -27.68
CA GLN A 78 -21.73 -2.35 -27.81
C GLN A 78 -21.21 -2.82 -29.18
N GLU A 79 -20.20 -3.66 -29.20
CA GLU A 79 -19.57 -4.13 -30.43
C GLU A 79 -20.34 -5.29 -31.05
N GLU A 80 -20.51 -6.36 -30.29
CA GLU A 80 -21.31 -7.53 -30.67
C GLU A 80 -22.55 -7.63 -29.77
N MET A 81 -23.39 -8.66 -29.97
CA MET A 81 -24.56 -8.84 -29.12
C MET A 81 -24.17 -9.15 -27.67
N ASP A 82 -23.04 -9.85 -27.49
CA ASP A 82 -22.53 -10.37 -26.20
C ASP A 82 -21.38 -9.54 -25.61
N SER A 83 -21.04 -8.38 -26.19
CA SER A 83 -19.87 -7.61 -25.77
C SER A 83 -20.09 -6.10 -25.67
N ILE A 84 -19.43 -5.49 -24.68
CA ILE A 84 -19.41 -4.03 -24.43
C ILE A 84 -17.97 -3.59 -24.26
N LEU A 85 -17.63 -2.51 -24.94
CA LEU A 85 -16.38 -1.78 -24.80
C LEU A 85 -16.66 -0.41 -24.14
N LEU A 86 -15.94 -0.08 -23.10
CA LEU A 86 -15.88 1.23 -22.49
C LEU A 86 -14.46 1.76 -22.68
N SER A 87 -14.31 2.95 -23.24
CA SER A 87 -13.00 3.58 -23.45
C SER A 87 -13.03 5.08 -23.20
N GLY A 88 -11.89 5.68 -22.90
CA GLY A 88 -11.79 7.10 -22.62
C GLY A 88 -10.37 7.52 -22.24
N ASN A 89 -10.29 8.74 -21.73
CA ASN A 89 -9.06 9.28 -21.18
C ASN A 89 -9.26 9.68 -19.72
N ALA A 90 -8.27 9.43 -18.91
CA ALA A 90 -8.18 9.99 -17.56
C ALA A 90 -8.20 11.53 -17.63
N PRO A 91 -8.55 12.24 -16.56
CA PRO A 91 -8.35 13.69 -16.51
C PRO A 91 -6.90 14.06 -16.86
N SER A 92 -6.71 15.19 -17.55
CA SER A 92 -5.38 15.75 -17.80
C SER A 92 -4.74 16.32 -16.53
N HIS A 93 -5.59 16.76 -15.58
CA HIS A 93 -5.16 17.19 -14.25
C HIS A 93 -6.27 16.93 -13.23
N VAL A 94 -5.86 16.53 -12.01
CA VAL A 94 -6.73 16.40 -10.85
C VAL A 94 -6.08 17.11 -9.67
N GLN A 95 -6.75 18.16 -9.18
CA GLN A 95 -6.29 18.89 -8.01
C GLN A 95 -6.43 18.00 -6.76
N PRO A 96 -5.43 17.95 -5.87
CA PRO A 96 -5.54 17.23 -4.60
C PRO A 96 -6.79 17.60 -3.82
N ASN A 97 -7.37 16.64 -3.08
CA ASN A 97 -8.65 16.84 -2.38
C ASN A 97 -8.62 17.93 -1.30
N TYR A 98 -7.45 18.20 -0.71
CA TYR A 98 -7.22 19.22 0.32
C TYR A 98 -6.94 20.64 -0.24
N ILE A 99 -7.01 20.82 -1.56
CA ILE A 99 -6.89 22.14 -2.19
C ILE A 99 -8.25 22.54 -2.74
N ASP A 100 -8.78 23.66 -2.26
CA ASP A 100 -10.03 24.21 -2.77
C ASP A 100 -9.84 24.72 -4.20
N SER A 101 -10.75 24.35 -5.08
CA SER A 101 -10.74 24.72 -6.49
C SER A 101 -12.14 24.60 -7.08
N ASP A 102 -12.57 25.61 -7.85
CA ASP A 102 -13.85 25.59 -8.56
C ASP A 102 -13.89 24.52 -9.68
N ASN A 103 -12.74 24.17 -10.24
CA ASN A 103 -12.59 23.19 -11.32
C ASN A 103 -11.46 22.21 -11.00
N PRO A 104 -11.66 21.29 -10.03
CA PRO A 104 -10.59 20.43 -9.56
C PRO A 104 -10.23 19.29 -10.53
N ILE A 105 -11.06 19.03 -11.55
CA ILE A 105 -10.86 17.94 -12.52
C ILE A 105 -10.91 18.53 -13.93
N LEU A 106 -9.75 18.53 -14.61
CA LEU A 106 -9.60 19.11 -15.93
C LEU A 106 -9.46 18.02 -17.01
N TYR A 107 -10.03 18.29 -18.17
CA TYR A 107 -9.92 17.48 -19.38
C TYR A 107 -9.51 18.39 -20.54
N ASP A 108 -8.21 18.45 -20.79
CA ASP A 108 -7.65 19.18 -21.91
C ASP A 108 -7.78 18.35 -23.20
N LYS A 109 -8.19 19.00 -24.31
CA LYS A 109 -8.31 18.34 -25.61
C LYS A 109 -6.99 18.31 -26.36
N GLU A 110 -6.13 19.31 -26.16
CA GLU A 110 -4.82 19.41 -26.79
C GLU A 110 -3.80 18.50 -26.09
N HIS A 111 -3.92 18.38 -24.75
CA HIS A 111 -3.09 17.56 -23.92
C HIS A 111 -3.95 16.55 -23.14
N PRO A 112 -4.55 15.56 -23.82
CA PRO A 112 -5.43 14.60 -23.16
C PRO A 112 -4.66 13.74 -22.15
N GLY A 113 -5.33 13.40 -21.06
CA GLY A 113 -4.78 12.45 -20.08
C GLY A 113 -4.61 11.05 -20.67
N MET A 114 -4.07 10.15 -19.87
CA MET A 114 -3.78 8.76 -20.24
C MET A 114 -5.04 8.02 -20.71
N ALA A 115 -4.92 7.32 -21.82
CA ALA A 115 -6.01 6.50 -22.36
C ALA A 115 -6.28 5.27 -21.49
N PHE A 116 -7.52 4.78 -21.51
CA PHE A 116 -7.90 3.51 -20.91
C PHE A 116 -9.03 2.84 -21.68
N SER A 117 -9.15 1.53 -21.50
CA SER A 117 -10.24 0.75 -22.05
C SER A 117 -10.61 -0.42 -21.14
N ILE A 118 -11.89 -0.76 -21.12
CA ILE A 118 -12.44 -1.94 -20.43
C ILE A 118 -13.29 -2.69 -21.44
N TYR A 119 -13.03 -3.99 -21.62
CA TYR A 119 -13.81 -4.85 -22.48
C TYR A 119 -14.50 -5.97 -21.69
N LEU A 120 -15.80 -6.06 -21.83
CA LEU A 120 -16.65 -7.09 -21.24
C LEU A 120 -17.21 -7.98 -22.35
N ARG A 121 -17.11 -9.30 -22.20
CA ARG A 121 -17.81 -10.31 -23.00
C ARG A 121 -18.61 -11.25 -22.12
N ALA A 122 -19.84 -11.56 -22.53
CA ALA A 122 -20.74 -12.51 -21.85
C ALA A 122 -20.90 -13.79 -22.67
N MET A 123 -20.32 -14.89 -22.21
CA MET A 123 -20.48 -16.22 -22.81
C MET A 123 -21.68 -16.91 -22.18
N VAL A 124 -22.73 -17.15 -22.94
CA VAL A 124 -24.03 -17.66 -22.47
C VAL A 124 -24.22 -19.12 -22.84
N LYS A 125 -24.70 -19.93 -21.89
CA LYS A 125 -25.11 -21.31 -22.12
C LYS A 125 -26.62 -21.45 -21.88
N GLY A 126 -27.33 -21.87 -22.91
CA GLY A 126 -28.80 -21.85 -22.98
C GLY A 126 -29.33 -20.43 -23.09
N GLY A 127 -30.59 -20.26 -23.39
CA GLY A 127 -31.24 -18.95 -23.52
C GLY A 127 -30.79 -18.12 -24.72
N THR A 128 -31.07 -16.82 -24.67
CA THR A 128 -30.82 -15.87 -25.75
C THR A 128 -30.04 -14.66 -25.23
N VAL A 129 -29.31 -14.00 -26.13
CA VAL A 129 -28.63 -12.70 -25.90
C VAL A 129 -29.26 -11.66 -26.81
N GLU A 130 -29.69 -10.56 -26.24
CA GLU A 130 -30.32 -9.46 -26.97
C GLU A 130 -29.50 -8.18 -26.76
N ARG A 131 -29.47 -7.32 -27.75
CA ARG A 131 -28.86 -6.01 -27.68
C ARG A 131 -29.81 -5.02 -26.98
N GLY A 132 -29.34 -4.39 -25.91
CA GLY A 132 -29.99 -3.26 -25.27
C GLY A 132 -29.32 -1.92 -25.61
N ASN A 133 -29.79 -0.82 -25.03
CA ASN A 133 -29.11 0.47 -25.13
C ASN A 133 -27.90 0.47 -24.19
N LYS A 134 -26.68 0.26 -24.74
CA LYS A 134 -25.42 0.11 -23.99
C LYS A 134 -25.45 -1.00 -22.92
N LYS A 135 -26.31 -2.01 -23.13
CA LYS A 135 -26.50 -3.15 -22.22
C LYS A 135 -26.57 -4.45 -22.99
N ILE A 136 -26.12 -5.54 -22.37
CA ILE A 136 -26.38 -6.89 -22.81
C ILE A 136 -27.57 -7.40 -22.01
N ILE A 137 -28.57 -7.93 -22.68
CA ILE A 137 -29.76 -8.54 -22.08
C ILE A 137 -29.68 -10.03 -22.33
N ILE A 138 -29.77 -10.83 -21.28
CA ILE A 138 -29.72 -12.28 -21.34
C ILE A 138 -31.04 -12.82 -20.78
N LYS A 139 -31.65 -13.80 -21.50
CA LYS A 139 -32.91 -14.41 -21.10
C LYS A 139 -32.83 -15.94 -21.12
N ASN A 140 -33.44 -16.57 -20.13
CA ASN A 140 -33.59 -17.99 -20.02
C ASN A 140 -32.27 -18.80 -20.09
N ALA A 141 -31.17 -18.22 -19.61
CA ALA A 141 -29.88 -18.89 -19.57
C ALA A 141 -29.78 -19.86 -18.38
N SER A 142 -28.94 -20.88 -18.51
CA SER A 142 -28.57 -21.77 -17.40
C SER A 142 -27.24 -21.34 -16.75
N THR A 143 -26.35 -20.75 -17.55
CA THR A 143 -25.04 -20.25 -17.10
C THR A 143 -24.61 -19.07 -17.93
N VAL A 144 -24.03 -18.08 -17.28
CA VAL A 144 -23.36 -16.96 -17.95
C VAL A 144 -21.96 -16.82 -17.37
N LEU A 145 -20.96 -16.73 -18.24
CA LEU A 145 -19.57 -16.42 -17.88
C LEU A 145 -19.21 -15.04 -18.42
N PHE A 146 -18.85 -14.12 -17.54
CA PHE A 146 -18.30 -12.82 -17.90
C PHE A 146 -16.78 -12.89 -17.92
N LEU A 147 -16.20 -12.46 -19.02
CA LEU A 147 -14.79 -12.17 -19.17
C LEU A 147 -14.64 -10.66 -19.23
N LEU A 148 -13.88 -10.08 -18.31
CA LEU A 148 -13.60 -8.65 -18.29
C LEU A 148 -12.10 -8.43 -18.21
N THR A 149 -11.59 -7.58 -19.10
CA THR A 149 -10.21 -7.12 -19.08
C THR A 149 -10.17 -5.60 -19.17
N ALA A 150 -9.10 -5.01 -18.66
CA ALA A 150 -8.85 -3.58 -18.72
C ALA A 150 -7.40 -3.35 -19.15
N GLU A 151 -7.18 -2.29 -19.89
CA GLU A 151 -5.87 -1.80 -20.33
C GLU A 151 -5.82 -0.28 -20.17
N ASP A 152 -4.64 0.23 -19.85
CA ASP A 152 -4.36 1.66 -19.82
C ASP A 152 -3.17 2.03 -20.71
N GLY A 153 -2.93 3.32 -20.84
CA GLY A 153 -1.86 3.87 -21.66
C GLY A 153 -0.51 3.94 -20.96
N TYR A 154 -0.41 3.54 -19.68
CA TYR A 154 0.83 3.59 -18.94
C TYR A 154 1.83 2.54 -19.47
N LYS A 155 3.09 2.93 -19.55
CA LYS A 155 4.17 2.02 -19.96
C LYS A 155 5.27 1.92 -18.91
N ARG A 156 5.77 3.07 -18.50
CA ARG A 156 6.81 3.25 -17.49
C ARG A 156 6.87 4.75 -17.13
N TYR A 157 7.35 5.08 -15.95
CA TYR A 157 7.38 6.45 -15.43
C TYR A 157 8.15 7.45 -16.30
N ASP A 158 9.15 7.02 -17.05
CA ASP A 158 10.03 7.83 -17.90
C ASP A 158 9.71 7.74 -19.41
N LEU A 159 8.62 7.06 -19.75
CA LEU A 159 8.15 6.96 -21.13
C LEU A 159 6.82 7.68 -21.32
N PRO A 160 6.58 8.25 -22.49
CA PRO A 160 5.28 8.83 -22.82
C PRO A 160 4.17 7.77 -22.72
N PHE A 161 3.08 8.12 -22.03
CA PHE A 161 1.88 7.28 -22.00
C PHE A 161 1.06 7.42 -23.30
N ALA A 162 0.28 6.38 -23.60
CA ALA A 162 -0.62 6.44 -24.74
C ALA A 162 -1.86 7.32 -24.42
N THR A 163 -2.17 8.24 -25.32
CA THR A 163 -3.34 9.12 -25.23
C THR A 163 -4.49 8.66 -26.13
N SER A 164 -4.25 7.76 -27.08
CA SER A 164 -5.28 7.21 -27.95
C SER A 164 -5.92 5.96 -27.35
N PRO A 165 -7.23 5.99 -27.03
CA PRO A 165 -7.93 4.81 -26.50
C PRO A 165 -7.90 3.59 -27.44
N LYS A 166 -7.73 3.79 -28.76
CA LYS A 166 -7.69 2.69 -29.73
C LYS A 166 -6.63 1.64 -29.44
N ILE A 167 -5.48 2.05 -28.86
CA ILE A 167 -4.39 1.13 -28.49
C ILE A 167 -4.87 0.20 -27.38
N CYS A 168 -5.49 0.76 -26.33
CA CYS A 168 -6.02 0.00 -25.20
C CYS A 168 -7.20 -0.90 -25.63
N GLU A 169 -8.07 -0.42 -26.52
CA GLU A 169 -9.17 -1.19 -27.09
C GLU A 169 -8.68 -2.45 -27.81
N GLU A 170 -7.68 -2.29 -28.68
CA GLU A 170 -7.12 -3.42 -29.44
C GLU A 170 -6.48 -4.47 -28.51
N LEU A 171 -5.74 -4.03 -27.48
CA LEU A 171 -5.16 -4.93 -26.47
C LEU A 171 -6.24 -5.69 -25.71
N CYS A 172 -7.31 -5.00 -25.31
CA CYS A 172 -8.46 -5.63 -24.65
C CYS A 172 -9.14 -6.67 -25.55
N ARG A 173 -9.38 -6.38 -26.85
CA ARG A 173 -10.01 -7.32 -27.79
C ARG A 173 -9.17 -8.58 -27.94
N ARG A 174 -7.89 -8.46 -28.24
CA ARG A 174 -6.97 -9.61 -28.35
C ARG A 174 -6.99 -10.48 -27.11
N ARG A 175 -6.93 -9.85 -25.93
CA ARG A 175 -6.95 -10.59 -24.66
C ARG A 175 -8.26 -11.35 -24.46
N ILE A 176 -9.42 -10.74 -24.76
CA ILE A 176 -10.71 -11.43 -24.63
C ILE A 176 -10.85 -12.59 -25.62
N GLU A 177 -10.34 -12.46 -26.85
CA GLU A 177 -10.30 -13.53 -27.83
C GLU A 177 -9.47 -14.73 -27.33
N ASP A 178 -8.24 -14.46 -26.87
CA ASP A 178 -7.37 -15.47 -26.29
C ASP A 178 -8.02 -16.19 -25.09
N LEU A 179 -8.67 -15.44 -24.21
CA LEU A 179 -9.36 -15.99 -23.04
C LEU A 179 -10.57 -16.82 -23.42
N SER A 180 -11.30 -16.40 -24.44
CA SER A 180 -12.47 -17.13 -24.96
C SER A 180 -12.05 -18.50 -25.53
N MET A 181 -10.93 -18.54 -26.27
CA MET A 181 -10.36 -19.80 -26.80
C MET A 181 -9.78 -20.68 -25.69
N LYS A 182 -9.14 -20.09 -24.69
CA LYS A 182 -8.51 -20.80 -23.58
C LYS A 182 -9.51 -21.53 -22.70
N GLY A 183 -10.66 -20.93 -22.47
CA GLY A 183 -11.79 -21.46 -21.72
C GLY A 183 -11.64 -21.43 -20.18
N TYR A 184 -12.78 -21.32 -19.51
CA TYR A 184 -12.88 -21.12 -18.04
C TYR A 184 -12.08 -22.13 -17.20
N ARG A 185 -12.16 -23.43 -17.53
CA ARG A 185 -11.52 -24.49 -16.71
C ARG A 185 -10.00 -24.35 -16.70
N ARG A 186 -9.40 -24.01 -17.84
CA ARG A 186 -7.95 -23.83 -17.95
C ARG A 186 -7.50 -22.57 -17.22
N ILE A 187 -8.21 -21.46 -17.39
CA ILE A 187 -7.92 -20.21 -16.69
C ILE A 187 -8.03 -20.38 -15.17
N LEU A 188 -9.07 -21.05 -14.68
CA LEU A 188 -9.23 -21.37 -13.26
C LEU A 188 -8.05 -22.22 -12.73
N LYS A 189 -7.63 -23.23 -13.47
CA LYS A 189 -6.49 -24.08 -13.07
C LYS A 189 -5.19 -23.29 -12.97
N GLU A 190 -4.96 -22.35 -13.90
CA GLU A 190 -3.78 -21.48 -13.89
C GLU A 190 -3.84 -20.48 -12.72
N HIS A 191 -4.98 -19.85 -12.48
CA HIS A 191 -5.22 -19.00 -11.32
C HIS A 191 -4.93 -19.72 -10.00
N LEU A 192 -5.50 -20.93 -9.81
CA LEU A 192 -5.30 -21.71 -8.59
C LEU A 192 -3.83 -22.08 -8.37
N ARG A 193 -3.11 -22.43 -9.45
CA ARG A 193 -1.68 -22.75 -9.37
C ARG A 193 -0.83 -21.52 -9.00
N ASP A 194 -1.06 -20.40 -9.69
CA ASP A 194 -0.36 -19.16 -9.44
C ASP A 194 -0.58 -18.67 -8.01
N TYR A 195 -1.82 -18.53 -7.59
CA TYR A 195 -2.15 -18.03 -6.27
C TYR A 195 -1.63 -18.94 -5.15
N ALA A 196 -1.78 -20.25 -5.30
CA ALA A 196 -1.32 -21.23 -4.32
C ALA A 196 0.21 -21.22 -4.16
N SER A 197 0.98 -20.89 -5.22
CA SER A 197 2.45 -20.82 -5.14
C SER A 197 2.94 -19.79 -4.13
N VAL A 198 2.17 -18.72 -3.91
CA VAL A 198 2.49 -17.64 -2.98
C VAL A 198 1.77 -17.82 -1.63
N TYR A 199 0.46 -18.07 -1.65
CA TYR A 199 -0.36 -18.01 -0.43
C TYR A 199 -0.10 -19.17 0.54
N LYS A 200 0.11 -20.40 0.06
CA LYS A 200 0.19 -21.62 0.89
C LYS A 200 1.42 -21.70 1.80
N ASN A 201 2.43 -20.86 1.57
CA ASN A 201 3.75 -20.99 2.18
C ASN A 201 3.79 -20.57 3.66
N VAL A 202 2.78 -19.86 4.17
CA VAL A 202 2.67 -19.43 5.57
C VAL A 202 1.27 -19.70 6.10
N TYR A 203 1.20 -20.23 7.32
CA TYR A 203 -0.05 -20.50 8.01
C TYR A 203 0.04 -20.16 9.49
N LEU A 204 -0.88 -19.31 9.97
CA LEU A 204 -1.04 -18.97 11.38
C LEU A 204 -2.32 -19.59 11.94
N GLN A 205 -2.22 -20.29 13.07
CA GLN A 205 -3.36 -20.84 13.79
C GLN A 205 -3.16 -20.68 15.30
N LEU A 206 -3.98 -19.87 15.94
CA LEU A 206 -3.98 -19.65 17.39
C LEU A 206 -5.05 -20.46 18.13
N SER A 207 -6.01 -21.06 17.40
CA SER A 207 -7.07 -21.88 17.97
C SER A 207 -7.48 -22.99 17.02
N LYS A 208 -7.76 -24.18 17.58
CA LYS A 208 -8.37 -25.28 16.82
C LYS A 208 -9.88 -25.09 16.60
N ARG A 209 -10.54 -24.24 17.40
CA ARG A 209 -11.97 -23.94 17.24
C ARG A 209 -12.20 -23.10 15.98
N ARG A 210 -13.11 -23.56 15.14
CA ARG A 210 -13.59 -22.82 13.98
C ARG A 210 -14.93 -22.18 14.29
N SER A 211 -15.08 -20.90 14.07
CA SER A 211 -16.37 -20.23 14.17
C SER A 211 -17.23 -20.57 12.96
N THR A 212 -18.49 -20.85 13.19
CA THR A 212 -19.52 -21.01 12.13
C THR A 212 -20.26 -19.69 11.86
N LEU A 213 -20.04 -18.67 12.69
CA LEU A 213 -20.64 -17.37 12.53
C LEU A 213 -20.04 -16.61 11.33
N PRO A 214 -20.85 -15.88 10.57
CA PRO A 214 -20.36 -14.99 9.52
C PRO A 214 -19.50 -13.85 10.10
N LEU A 215 -18.67 -13.26 9.24
CA LEU A 215 -17.66 -12.28 9.65
C LEU A 215 -18.26 -11.06 10.37
N ASP A 216 -19.35 -10.49 9.84
CA ASP A 216 -20.06 -9.35 10.44
C ASP A 216 -20.48 -9.63 11.89
N LYS A 217 -21.00 -10.82 12.16
CA LYS A 217 -21.39 -11.24 13.51
C LYS A 217 -20.19 -11.48 14.43
N ARG A 218 -19.10 -12.01 13.88
CA ARG A 218 -17.84 -12.20 14.63
C ARG A 218 -17.24 -10.86 15.02
N LEU A 219 -17.16 -9.91 14.07
CA LEU A 219 -16.59 -8.59 14.31
C LEU A 219 -17.45 -7.78 15.30
N ALA A 220 -18.76 -7.81 15.18
CA ALA A 220 -19.66 -7.15 16.15
C ALA A 220 -19.43 -7.67 17.58
N ARG A 221 -19.40 -8.99 17.77
CA ARG A 221 -19.12 -9.60 19.08
C ARG A 221 -17.71 -9.28 19.61
N PHE A 222 -16.74 -9.17 18.71
CA PHE A 222 -15.38 -8.81 19.07
C PHE A 222 -15.29 -7.35 19.55
N ARG A 223 -16.00 -6.44 18.89
CA ARG A 223 -16.18 -5.04 19.31
C ARG A 223 -16.88 -4.92 20.66
N GLU A 224 -17.78 -5.85 21.01
CA GLU A 224 -18.39 -5.98 22.33
C GLU A 224 -17.46 -6.58 23.42
N GLY A 225 -16.18 -6.81 23.10
CA GLY A 225 -15.18 -7.32 24.04
C GLY A 225 -15.09 -8.86 24.11
N LYS A 226 -15.77 -9.61 23.25
CA LYS A 226 -15.63 -11.08 23.21
C LYS A 226 -14.35 -11.50 22.49
N THR A 227 -13.61 -12.44 23.08
CA THR A 227 -12.39 -12.99 22.48
C THR A 227 -12.69 -13.89 21.28
N ASP A 228 -12.00 -13.69 20.15
CA ASP A 228 -12.06 -14.56 18.98
C ASP A 228 -10.66 -14.74 18.34
N LEU A 229 -9.89 -15.71 18.83
CA LEU A 229 -8.55 -16.01 18.29
C LEU A 229 -8.58 -16.41 16.79
N GLY A 230 -9.70 -17.00 16.34
CA GLY A 230 -9.87 -17.33 14.92
C GLY A 230 -10.07 -16.09 14.06
N LEU A 231 -10.63 -14.98 14.61
CA LEU A 231 -10.73 -13.71 13.92
C LEU A 231 -9.35 -13.06 13.77
N LEU A 232 -8.51 -13.11 14.81
CA LEU A 232 -7.11 -12.64 14.73
C LEU A 232 -6.34 -13.38 13.63
N CYS A 233 -6.46 -14.70 13.55
CA CYS A 233 -5.86 -15.49 12.47
C CYS A 233 -6.43 -15.13 11.10
N LEU A 234 -7.75 -14.90 11.00
CA LEU A 234 -8.39 -14.50 9.76
C LEU A 234 -7.84 -13.15 9.26
N PHE A 235 -7.69 -12.17 10.15
CA PHE A 235 -7.16 -10.85 9.83
C PHE A 235 -5.71 -10.93 9.34
N PHE A 236 -4.85 -11.73 9.99
CA PHE A 236 -3.50 -11.99 9.50
C PHE A 236 -3.49 -12.57 8.08
N HIS A 237 -4.33 -13.58 7.81
CA HIS A 237 -4.41 -14.20 6.48
C HIS A 237 -5.05 -13.29 5.44
N TYR A 238 -5.95 -12.40 5.87
CA TYR A 238 -6.59 -11.43 4.99
C TYR A 238 -5.60 -10.36 4.53
N ASN A 239 -4.78 -9.82 5.42
CA ASN A 239 -3.73 -8.86 5.05
C ASN A 239 -2.70 -9.48 4.10
N ARG A 240 -2.33 -10.75 4.29
CA ARG A 240 -1.52 -11.48 3.29
C ARG A 240 -2.21 -11.58 1.93
N TYR A 241 -3.51 -11.85 1.93
CA TYR A 241 -4.31 -11.86 0.70
C TYR A 241 -4.32 -10.48 0.01
N LEU A 242 -4.52 -9.41 0.78
CA LEU A 242 -4.53 -8.05 0.24
C LEU A 242 -3.18 -7.72 -0.42
N MET A 243 -2.06 -7.99 0.24
CA MET A 243 -0.72 -7.76 -0.32
C MET A 243 -0.49 -8.58 -1.61
N ILE A 244 -0.90 -9.85 -1.64
CA ILE A 244 -0.81 -10.68 -2.86
C ILE A 244 -1.70 -10.12 -3.98
N ALA A 245 -2.85 -9.54 -3.65
CA ALA A 245 -3.79 -9.01 -4.62
C ALA A 245 -3.31 -7.68 -5.24
N CYS A 246 -2.62 -6.83 -4.49
CA CYS A 246 -2.25 -5.48 -4.94
C CYS A 246 -0.79 -5.32 -5.38
N SER A 247 0.10 -6.26 -5.04
CA SER A 247 1.53 -6.13 -5.35
C SER A 247 2.11 -7.45 -5.87
N ARG A 248 2.37 -7.50 -7.17
CA ARG A 248 2.92 -8.67 -7.87
C ARG A 248 3.94 -8.22 -8.91
N LYS A 249 4.95 -9.03 -9.15
CA LYS A 249 5.96 -8.74 -10.20
C LYS A 249 5.30 -8.21 -11.48
N GLY A 250 5.77 -7.04 -11.94
CA GLY A 250 5.26 -6.35 -13.14
C GLY A 250 4.06 -5.43 -12.88
N THR A 251 3.76 -5.09 -11.61
CA THR A 251 2.83 -4.03 -11.23
C THR A 251 3.58 -2.90 -10.52
N GLU A 252 2.93 -1.75 -10.33
CA GLU A 252 3.37 -0.77 -9.35
C GLU A 252 3.20 -1.34 -7.92
N PRO A 253 3.91 -0.82 -6.91
CA PRO A 253 3.71 -1.24 -5.52
C PRO A 253 2.36 -0.78 -4.98
N ALA A 254 1.95 -1.35 -3.84
CA ALA A 254 0.78 -0.89 -3.10
C ALA A 254 0.93 0.58 -2.71
N ASN A 255 -0.05 1.41 -3.06
CA ASN A 255 -0.12 2.82 -2.66
C ASN A 255 -0.82 2.98 -1.29
N LEU A 256 -1.21 4.20 -0.88
CA LEU A 256 -1.93 4.46 0.38
C LEU A 256 -3.19 3.62 0.55
N GLN A 257 -3.89 3.32 -0.55
CA GLN A 257 -5.11 2.51 -0.57
C GLN A 257 -4.90 1.12 -1.21
N GLY A 258 -3.65 0.68 -1.32
CA GLY A 258 -3.28 -0.53 -2.03
C GLY A 258 -3.52 -0.41 -3.53
N ILE A 259 -4.70 -0.81 -3.97
CA ILE A 259 -5.26 -0.60 -5.32
C ILE A 259 -6.77 -0.29 -5.26
N TRP A 260 -7.34 -0.19 -4.05
CA TRP A 260 -8.79 -0.10 -3.83
C TRP A 260 -9.26 1.34 -3.68
N ASN A 261 -8.94 2.18 -4.65
CA ASN A 261 -9.47 3.53 -4.77
C ASN A 261 -10.66 3.56 -5.74
N GLU A 262 -11.77 4.16 -5.33
CA GLU A 262 -12.96 4.37 -6.19
C GLU A 262 -13.19 5.84 -6.56
N ASN A 263 -12.43 6.78 -5.98
CA ASN A 263 -12.62 8.21 -6.17
C ASN A 263 -11.68 8.78 -7.24
N ILE A 264 -12.14 9.76 -8.01
CA ILE A 264 -11.28 10.53 -8.94
C ILE A 264 -10.32 11.45 -8.17
N ARG A 265 -10.77 11.98 -7.03
CA ARG A 265 -9.97 12.80 -6.11
C ARG A 265 -9.84 12.06 -4.77
N PRO A 266 -9.03 11.01 -4.71
CA PRO A 266 -8.84 10.28 -3.44
C PRO A 266 -8.09 11.14 -2.44
N VAL A 267 -8.27 10.82 -1.18
CA VAL A 267 -7.54 11.48 -0.10
C VAL A 267 -6.05 11.29 -0.29
N TRP A 268 -5.31 12.40 -0.09
CA TRP A 268 -3.87 12.49 -0.38
C TRP A 268 -3.46 11.89 -1.73
N SER A 269 -4.35 12.02 -2.73
CA SER A 269 -4.15 11.54 -4.10
C SER A 269 -3.89 10.02 -4.21
N SER A 270 -4.14 9.24 -3.17
CA SER A 270 -3.81 7.80 -3.09
C SER A 270 -2.37 7.49 -3.57
N ASN A 271 -1.42 8.35 -3.19
CA ASN A 271 -0.02 8.29 -3.62
C ASN A 271 0.81 7.30 -2.81
N TRP A 272 2.13 7.30 -3.00
CA TRP A 272 3.10 6.58 -2.19
C TRP A 272 3.78 7.53 -1.21
N THR A 273 3.47 7.39 0.08
CA THR A 273 4.01 8.26 1.13
C THR A 273 5.16 7.54 1.83
N SER A 274 6.39 8.10 1.70
CA SER A 274 7.65 7.47 2.13
C SER A 274 8.17 7.96 3.48
N ASN A 275 7.30 8.44 4.36
CA ASN A 275 7.68 8.75 5.74
C ASN A 275 7.16 7.73 6.75
N ILE A 276 6.38 6.74 6.32
CA ILE A 276 5.92 5.54 7.04
C ILE A 276 5.08 4.59 6.17
N ASN A 277 4.11 5.10 5.37
CA ASN A 277 3.03 4.28 4.81
C ASN A 277 3.55 3.27 3.79
N LEU A 278 4.32 3.72 2.79
CA LEU A 278 4.90 2.82 1.78
C LEU A 278 5.77 1.76 2.45
N GLU A 279 6.59 2.15 3.41
CA GLU A 279 7.49 1.25 4.12
C GLU A 279 6.72 0.21 4.92
N MET A 280 5.71 0.64 5.70
CA MET A 280 4.94 -0.24 6.56
C MET A 280 4.12 -1.25 5.76
N ASN A 281 3.57 -0.87 4.60
CA ASN A 281 2.88 -1.79 3.71
C ASN A 281 3.73 -3.02 3.35
N TYR A 282 5.07 -2.86 3.31
CA TYR A 282 6.00 -3.92 2.91
C TYR A 282 6.72 -4.61 4.08
N TRP A 283 6.49 -4.23 5.35
CA TRP A 283 7.12 -4.90 6.49
C TRP A 283 6.77 -6.38 6.60
N LEU A 284 5.58 -6.79 6.16
CA LEU A 284 5.16 -8.20 6.21
C LEU A 284 5.83 -9.08 5.14
N ASN A 285 6.43 -8.52 4.09
CA ASN A 285 6.81 -9.28 2.90
C ASN A 285 7.89 -10.33 3.20
N GLY A 286 8.92 -9.98 3.97
CA GLY A 286 9.93 -10.92 4.42
C GLY A 286 9.37 -11.97 5.38
N PRO A 287 8.89 -11.58 6.59
CA PRO A 287 8.41 -12.51 7.61
C PRO A 287 7.26 -13.41 7.17
N CYS A 288 6.42 -12.93 6.27
CA CYS A 288 5.27 -13.68 5.75
C CYS A 288 5.54 -14.41 4.42
N ASN A 289 6.81 -14.49 4.00
CA ASN A 289 7.24 -15.16 2.77
C ASN A 289 6.44 -14.69 1.53
N LEU A 290 6.33 -13.36 1.35
CA LEU A 290 5.67 -12.71 0.22
C LEU A 290 6.70 -12.03 -0.70
N ILE A 291 7.75 -12.75 -1.05
CA ILE A 291 8.89 -12.22 -1.81
C ILE A 291 8.48 -11.73 -3.20
N ASP A 292 7.58 -12.45 -3.90
CA ASP A 292 7.04 -11.99 -5.19
C ASP A 292 6.33 -10.63 -5.09
N SER A 293 5.68 -10.37 -3.95
CA SER A 293 5.00 -9.10 -3.68
C SER A 293 5.97 -7.98 -3.27
N PHE A 294 7.22 -8.33 -2.92
CA PHE A 294 8.27 -7.35 -2.62
C PHE A 294 8.94 -6.78 -3.88
N VAL A 295 8.91 -7.50 -5.00
CA VAL A 295 9.58 -7.09 -6.24
C VAL A 295 9.10 -5.73 -6.75
N PRO A 296 7.79 -5.39 -6.80
CA PRO A 296 7.34 -4.06 -7.22
C PRO A 296 7.92 -2.93 -6.38
N PHE A 297 8.06 -3.11 -5.06
CA PHE A 297 8.70 -2.14 -4.19
C PHE A 297 10.17 -1.93 -4.57
N LEU A 298 10.92 -3.00 -4.81
CA LEU A 298 12.33 -2.90 -5.23
C LEU A 298 12.50 -2.16 -6.56
N ASP A 299 11.66 -2.49 -7.54
CA ASP A 299 11.68 -1.86 -8.85
C ASP A 299 11.35 -0.37 -8.73
N PHE A 300 10.36 -0.02 -7.90
CA PHE A 300 9.96 1.35 -7.63
C PHE A 300 11.07 2.16 -6.95
N VAL A 301 11.72 1.62 -5.91
CA VAL A 301 12.82 2.30 -5.22
C VAL A 301 14.03 2.47 -6.13
N TYR A 302 14.30 1.49 -6.98
CA TYR A 302 15.36 1.61 -7.98
C TYR A 302 15.08 2.74 -8.98
N ASP A 303 13.85 2.83 -9.51
CA ASP A 303 13.41 3.92 -10.38
C ASP A 303 13.54 5.29 -9.67
N LEU A 304 13.09 5.38 -8.41
CA LEU A 304 13.23 6.60 -7.60
C LEU A 304 14.69 7.00 -7.41
N SER A 305 15.60 6.03 -7.27
CA SER A 305 17.03 6.34 -7.14
C SER A 305 17.61 7.00 -8.38
N LEU A 306 17.04 6.73 -9.56
CA LEU A 306 17.42 7.38 -10.81
C LEU A 306 16.79 8.78 -10.93
N ALA A 307 15.48 8.91 -10.67
CA ALA A 307 14.75 10.17 -10.74
C ALA A 307 15.23 11.17 -9.66
N GLY A 308 15.49 10.70 -8.45
CA GLY A 308 15.89 11.52 -7.30
C GLY A 308 17.28 12.14 -7.38
N ARG A 309 18.09 11.77 -8.38
CA ARG A 309 19.40 12.41 -8.60
C ARG A 309 19.26 13.89 -8.95
N GLU A 310 18.26 14.23 -9.75
CA GLU A 310 17.99 15.62 -10.08
C GLU A 310 17.52 16.40 -8.85
N THR A 311 16.67 15.83 -8.01
CA THR A 311 16.22 16.42 -6.75
C THR A 311 17.39 16.65 -5.79
N ALA A 312 18.28 15.66 -5.61
CA ALA A 312 19.48 15.83 -4.78
C ALA A 312 20.37 16.98 -5.26
N LYS A 313 20.56 17.08 -6.58
CA LYS A 313 21.38 18.11 -7.20
C LYS A 313 20.75 19.50 -7.12
N THR A 314 19.48 19.64 -7.51
CA THR A 314 18.84 20.96 -7.70
C THR A 314 18.26 21.53 -6.41
N GLN A 315 17.70 20.67 -5.53
CA GLN A 315 17.07 21.13 -4.29
C GLN A 315 18.04 21.16 -3.11
N TYR A 316 19.00 20.23 -3.08
CA TYR A 316 19.88 20.04 -1.92
C TYR A 316 21.35 20.29 -2.22
N HIS A 317 21.72 20.55 -3.48
CA HIS A 317 23.12 20.73 -3.94
C HIS A 317 24.04 19.59 -3.50
N CYS A 318 23.50 18.36 -3.42
CA CYS A 318 24.19 17.17 -2.98
C CYS A 318 24.38 16.15 -4.11
N PRO A 319 25.43 15.31 -4.08
CA PRO A 319 25.53 14.15 -4.94
C PRO A 319 24.53 13.06 -4.51
N GLY A 320 24.41 12.02 -5.34
CA GLY A 320 23.54 10.89 -5.03
C GLY A 320 22.07 11.15 -5.37
N TRP A 321 21.13 10.68 -4.56
CA TRP A 321 19.70 10.90 -4.78
C TRP A 321 18.92 11.13 -3.50
N ALA A 322 17.83 11.88 -3.61
CA ALA A 322 16.92 12.16 -2.52
C ALA A 322 15.47 12.07 -2.98
N VAL A 323 14.57 11.71 -2.08
CA VAL A 323 13.13 11.76 -2.27
C VAL A 323 12.47 12.27 -1.01
N ASN A 324 11.52 13.19 -1.20
CA ASN A 324 10.67 13.68 -0.13
C ASN A 324 9.48 12.73 0.10
N HIS A 325 8.61 13.04 1.06
CA HIS A 325 7.63 12.07 1.54
C HIS A 325 6.54 11.69 0.54
N ASN A 326 6.23 12.51 -0.46
CA ASN A 326 5.13 12.31 -1.40
C ASN A 326 5.64 11.92 -2.78
N ILE A 327 5.21 10.77 -3.27
CA ILE A 327 5.66 10.19 -4.54
C ILE A 327 4.43 9.83 -5.37
N ASP A 328 4.49 10.08 -6.67
CA ASP A 328 3.46 9.71 -7.63
C ASP A 328 3.91 8.61 -8.61
N ILE A 329 3.04 8.21 -9.52
CA ILE A 329 3.33 7.19 -10.54
C ILE A 329 4.47 7.62 -11.49
N TRP A 330 4.74 8.92 -11.60
CA TRP A 330 5.80 9.50 -12.43
C TRP A 330 7.14 9.62 -11.69
N ARG A 331 7.24 9.07 -10.48
CA ARG A 331 8.44 9.13 -9.62
C ARG A 331 8.81 10.57 -9.25
N HIS A 332 7.82 11.41 -8.94
CA HIS A 332 8.10 12.71 -8.34
C HIS A 332 8.88 12.55 -7.03
N THR A 333 9.99 13.25 -6.89
CA THR A 333 10.90 13.12 -5.75
C THR A 333 11.12 14.42 -4.99
N GLY A 334 10.67 15.55 -5.55
CA GLY A 334 10.77 16.88 -4.95
C GLY A 334 9.84 17.08 -3.74
N PRO A 335 9.99 18.20 -3.01
CA PRO A 335 9.04 18.61 -2.00
C PRO A 335 7.67 18.92 -2.62
N VAL A 336 6.60 18.70 -1.85
CA VAL A 336 5.24 19.09 -2.22
C VAL A 336 4.83 20.38 -1.52
N GLY A 337 3.69 20.98 -1.89
CA GLY A 337 3.12 22.11 -1.17
C GLY A 337 2.65 21.73 0.23
N GLY A 338 2.74 22.68 1.17
CA GLY A 338 2.24 22.51 2.52
C GLY A 338 3.26 22.86 3.61
N ASP A 339 3.00 22.38 4.84
CA ASP A 339 3.84 22.65 6.00
C ASP A 339 5.18 21.87 5.90
N ALA A 340 6.28 22.54 6.22
CA ALA A 340 7.63 21.96 6.15
C ALA A 340 7.79 20.67 6.98
N LYS A 341 7.03 20.49 8.07
CA LYS A 341 7.08 19.31 8.94
C LYS A 341 6.81 17.98 8.21
N TYR A 342 6.09 18.02 7.09
CA TYR A 342 5.82 16.87 6.21
C TYR A 342 6.31 17.10 4.77
N ALA A 343 6.18 18.31 4.23
CA ALA A 343 6.47 18.57 2.82
C ALA A 343 7.97 18.54 2.50
N TYR A 344 8.82 18.92 3.44
CA TYR A 344 10.26 19.02 3.28
C TYR A 344 11.02 18.00 4.14
N TRP A 345 11.16 16.80 3.64
CA TRP A 345 11.86 15.73 4.34
C TRP A 345 12.60 14.80 3.35
N PRO A 346 13.90 15.06 3.07
CA PRO A 346 14.64 14.36 2.01
C PRO A 346 15.11 12.94 2.39
N MET A 347 14.68 12.44 3.54
CA MET A 347 15.18 11.17 4.11
C MET A 347 14.40 9.93 3.64
N GLY A 348 13.34 10.09 2.84
CA GLY A 348 12.53 8.97 2.33
C GLY A 348 13.36 7.92 1.60
N GLY A 349 14.26 8.35 0.71
CA GLY A 349 15.14 7.44 -0.04
C GLY A 349 16.07 6.61 0.84
N ILE A 350 16.48 7.17 1.97
CA ILE A 350 17.34 6.49 2.95
C ILE A 350 16.59 5.35 3.61
N TRP A 351 15.35 5.61 4.07
CA TRP A 351 14.51 4.56 4.65
C TRP A 351 14.18 3.48 3.63
N LEU A 352 13.79 3.87 2.41
CA LEU A 352 13.48 2.92 1.33
C LEU A 352 14.67 2.01 0.99
N CYS A 353 15.92 2.52 1.01
CA CYS A 353 17.12 1.70 0.80
C CYS A 353 17.34 0.70 1.92
N THR A 354 17.20 1.11 3.19
CA THR A 354 17.35 0.17 4.32
C THR A 354 16.33 -0.93 4.27
N GLN A 355 15.10 -0.62 3.86
CA GLN A 355 14.05 -1.62 3.69
C GLN A 355 14.27 -2.51 2.47
N ALA A 356 14.77 -1.98 1.36
CA ALA A 356 15.11 -2.79 0.20
C ALA A 356 16.17 -3.85 0.51
N PHE A 357 17.09 -3.57 1.45
CA PHE A 357 18.08 -4.54 1.89
C PHE A 357 17.46 -5.77 2.58
N LEU A 358 16.28 -5.63 3.21
CA LEU A 358 15.53 -6.77 3.77
C LEU A 358 15.22 -7.83 2.72
N TYR A 359 15.00 -7.44 1.46
CA TYR A 359 14.81 -8.42 0.39
C TYR A 359 16.01 -9.36 0.31
N TYR A 360 17.24 -8.83 0.30
CA TYR A 360 18.44 -9.65 0.29
C TYR A 360 18.55 -10.50 1.55
N GLN A 361 18.30 -9.94 2.72
CA GLN A 361 18.39 -10.69 3.99
C GLN A 361 17.43 -11.91 4.05
N TYR A 362 16.28 -11.83 3.37
CA TYR A 362 15.32 -12.94 3.31
C TYR A 362 15.54 -13.89 2.12
N THR A 363 16.27 -13.49 1.09
CA THR A 363 16.42 -14.29 -0.15
C THR A 363 17.84 -14.77 -0.42
N ASN A 364 18.85 -14.08 0.09
CA ASN A 364 20.26 -14.21 -0.28
C ASN A 364 20.50 -14.05 -1.80
N ASP A 365 19.68 -13.28 -2.52
CA ASP A 365 19.80 -13.03 -3.94
C ASP A 365 20.93 -12.02 -4.22
N LEU A 366 22.14 -12.52 -4.45
CA LEU A 366 23.32 -11.71 -4.76
C LEU A 366 23.19 -10.92 -6.07
N SER A 367 22.41 -11.41 -7.03
CA SER A 367 22.18 -10.71 -8.30
C SER A 367 21.40 -9.42 -8.06
N VAL A 368 20.27 -9.50 -7.34
CA VAL A 368 19.47 -8.34 -6.98
C VAL A 368 20.26 -7.39 -6.06
N LEU A 369 21.03 -7.94 -5.10
CA LEU A 369 21.89 -7.12 -4.25
C LEU A 369 22.87 -6.29 -5.09
N LYS A 370 23.57 -6.91 -6.03
CA LYS A 370 24.59 -6.26 -6.86
C LYS A 370 24.00 -5.29 -7.89
N GLU A 371 22.91 -5.68 -8.54
CA GLU A 371 22.38 -4.96 -9.70
C GLU A 371 21.42 -3.82 -9.33
N LYS A 372 20.72 -3.93 -8.19
CA LYS A 372 19.73 -2.95 -7.75
C LYS A 372 20.03 -2.35 -6.38
N ILE A 373 20.16 -3.19 -5.33
CA ILE A 373 20.23 -2.70 -3.95
C ILE A 373 21.53 -1.92 -3.70
N TYR A 374 22.66 -2.44 -4.14
CA TYR A 374 23.95 -1.76 -3.98
C TYR A 374 24.00 -0.39 -4.67
N PRO A 375 23.66 -0.22 -5.96
CA PRO A 375 23.79 1.08 -6.62
C PRO A 375 22.84 2.14 -6.04
N MET A 376 21.58 1.79 -5.68
CA MET A 376 20.70 2.76 -5.06
C MET A 376 21.14 3.13 -3.63
N THR A 377 21.64 2.17 -2.85
CA THR A 377 22.19 2.42 -1.51
C THR A 377 23.48 3.23 -1.57
N TYR A 378 24.37 2.94 -2.50
CA TYR A 378 25.59 3.72 -2.74
C TYR A 378 25.29 5.19 -3.00
N ASP A 379 24.33 5.49 -3.88
CA ASP A 379 23.96 6.87 -4.19
C ASP A 379 23.18 7.53 -3.03
N ALA A 380 22.38 6.79 -2.25
CA ALA A 380 21.74 7.32 -1.02
C ALA A 380 22.81 7.70 0.04
N VAL A 381 23.85 6.89 0.20
CA VAL A 381 24.99 7.19 1.08
C VAL A 381 25.73 8.43 0.62
N ARG A 382 25.94 8.60 -0.68
CA ARG A 382 26.57 9.83 -1.23
C ARG A 382 25.73 11.09 -0.91
N PHE A 383 24.41 10.97 -0.99
CA PHE A 383 23.52 12.06 -0.58
C PHE A 383 23.68 12.38 0.91
N CYS A 384 23.63 11.39 1.80
CA CYS A 384 23.83 11.60 3.23
C CYS A 384 25.17 12.27 3.55
N LEU A 385 26.27 11.78 2.93
CA LEU A 385 27.60 12.36 3.13
C LEU A 385 27.68 13.81 2.65
N GLY A 386 26.97 14.17 1.59
CA GLY A 386 26.87 15.55 1.08
C GLY A 386 25.97 16.45 1.91
N TRP A 387 24.93 15.88 2.55
CA TRP A 387 23.95 16.59 3.36
C TRP A 387 24.42 16.85 4.81
N LEU A 388 25.34 16.01 5.31
CA LEU A 388 25.92 16.14 6.64
C LEU A 388 26.87 17.34 6.71
N GLN A 389 26.69 18.19 7.70
CA GLN A 389 27.46 19.40 7.95
C GLN A 389 28.27 19.26 9.24
N LEU A 390 29.57 19.51 9.16
CA LEU A 390 30.44 19.54 10.33
C LEU A 390 30.21 20.83 11.12
N ARG A 391 29.97 20.71 12.41
CA ARG A 391 29.81 21.85 13.33
C ARG A 391 31.04 22.06 14.23
N GLU A 392 31.04 23.15 14.99
CA GLU A 392 32.15 23.55 15.86
C GLU A 392 32.54 22.52 16.92
N ASP A 393 31.57 21.69 17.36
CA ASP A 393 31.79 20.58 18.30
C ASP A 393 32.48 19.37 17.68
N GLY A 394 32.83 19.42 16.39
CA GLY A 394 33.48 18.35 15.65
C GLY A 394 32.54 17.23 15.23
N ARG A 395 31.20 17.36 15.40
CA ARG A 395 30.19 16.38 15.01
C ARG A 395 29.48 16.75 13.72
N LEU A 396 28.88 15.75 13.10
CA LEU A 396 28.15 15.88 11.84
C LEU A 396 26.63 15.91 12.11
N TYR A 397 25.93 16.85 11.49
CA TYR A 397 24.49 17.06 11.63
C TYR A 397 23.82 17.31 10.29
N THR A 398 22.54 16.94 10.17
CA THR A 398 21.67 17.37 9.06
C THR A 398 21.06 18.74 9.39
N ALA A 399 21.02 19.65 8.40
CA ALA A 399 20.36 20.96 8.53
C ALA A 399 19.94 21.49 7.14
N PRO A 400 18.65 21.86 6.95
CA PRO A 400 17.53 21.71 7.91
C PRO A 400 17.12 20.25 8.13
N SER A 401 16.38 19.99 9.22
CA SER A 401 15.85 18.67 9.58
C SER A 401 14.45 18.81 10.17
N THR A 402 13.57 17.87 9.84
CA THR A 402 12.22 17.76 10.41
C THR A 402 12.07 16.39 11.07
N SER A 403 11.18 16.27 12.05
CA SER A 403 10.75 14.96 12.56
C SER A 403 9.32 14.70 12.06
N PRO A 404 9.12 13.82 11.10
CA PRO A 404 7.78 13.59 10.56
C PRO A 404 6.78 13.13 11.64
N GLU A 405 5.62 13.76 11.80
CA GLU A 405 5.22 15.06 11.24
C GLU A 405 4.91 16.01 12.40
N ASN A 406 5.69 15.90 13.48
CA ASN A 406 5.47 16.62 14.73
C ASN A 406 6.12 18.00 14.73
N MET A 407 5.69 18.84 15.65
CA MET A 407 6.24 20.18 15.89
C MET A 407 6.65 20.33 17.34
N PHE A 408 7.56 21.26 17.59
CA PHE A 408 8.00 21.67 18.92
C PHE A 408 7.71 23.15 19.15
N LYS A 409 7.74 23.55 20.42
CA LYS A 409 7.66 24.94 20.82
C LYS A 409 9.06 25.53 20.93
N ASP A 410 9.28 26.68 20.28
CA ASP A 410 10.51 27.45 20.46
C ASP A 410 10.51 28.19 21.82
N LYS A 411 11.58 28.99 22.07
CA LYS A 411 11.72 29.76 23.30
C LYS A 411 10.63 30.83 23.50
N ASP A 412 9.98 31.25 22.42
CA ASP A 412 8.91 32.24 22.40
C ASP A 412 7.52 31.58 22.32
N ASN A 413 7.45 30.26 22.51
CA ASN A 413 6.26 29.42 22.48
C ASN A 413 5.57 29.33 21.12
N HIS A 414 6.27 29.61 20.00
CA HIS A 414 5.77 29.38 18.66
C HIS A 414 5.96 27.93 18.25
N ALA A 415 5.01 27.41 17.48
CA ALA A 415 5.10 26.07 16.92
C ALA A 415 6.08 26.04 15.73
N CYS A 416 7.10 25.18 15.81
CA CYS A 416 8.15 25.05 14.81
C CYS A 416 8.25 23.59 14.33
N GLY A 417 8.30 23.39 13.00
CA GLY A 417 8.49 22.06 12.38
C GLY A 417 9.93 21.77 11.98
N VAL A 418 10.79 22.78 11.90
CA VAL A 418 12.15 22.66 11.35
C VAL A 418 13.20 22.95 12.41
N SER A 419 14.19 22.07 12.49
CA SER A 419 15.34 22.15 13.38
C SER A 419 16.60 21.66 12.64
N TYR A 420 17.54 21.10 13.36
CA TYR A 420 18.67 20.36 12.81
C TYR A 420 18.77 19.01 13.50
N MET A 421 19.22 17.98 12.78
CA MET A 421 19.40 16.60 13.26
C MET A 421 18.27 16.13 14.17
N SER A 422 17.11 15.84 13.59
CA SER A 422 16.08 15.07 14.31
C SER A 422 16.62 13.69 14.67
N THR A 423 16.08 13.09 15.73
CA THR A 423 16.47 11.73 16.14
C THR A 423 16.18 10.71 15.03
N MET A 424 15.14 10.94 14.23
CA MET A 424 14.84 10.08 13.08
C MET A 424 15.91 10.20 11.99
N ASP A 425 16.35 11.41 11.64
CA ASP A 425 17.45 11.59 10.68
C ASP A 425 18.72 10.88 11.16
N LEU A 426 19.08 11.07 12.42
CA LEU A 426 20.23 10.39 13.03
C LEU A 426 20.12 8.86 12.92
N ALA A 427 18.94 8.33 13.24
CA ALA A 427 18.69 6.90 13.23
C ALA A 427 18.76 6.33 11.82
N LEU A 428 18.14 7.01 10.85
CA LEU A 428 18.16 6.63 9.43
C LEU A 428 19.58 6.62 8.85
N ILE A 429 20.39 7.65 9.16
CA ILE A 429 21.77 7.72 8.68
C ILE A 429 22.62 6.60 9.28
N LYS A 430 22.47 6.33 10.59
CA LYS A 430 23.18 5.20 11.23
C LYS A 430 22.80 3.86 10.63
N GLU A 431 21.52 3.67 10.37
CA GLU A 431 21.02 2.44 9.75
C GLU A 431 21.54 2.28 8.31
N LEU A 432 21.43 3.34 7.50
CA LEU A 432 21.92 3.30 6.11
C LEU A 432 23.43 3.03 6.05
N PHE A 433 24.22 3.68 6.89
CA PHE A 433 25.68 3.48 6.94
C PHE A 433 26.02 2.04 7.33
N SER A 434 25.34 1.48 8.33
CA SER A 434 25.51 0.08 8.73
C SER A 434 25.14 -0.90 7.61
N VAL A 435 24.01 -0.66 6.93
CA VAL A 435 23.55 -1.47 5.78
C VAL A 435 24.59 -1.38 4.64
N TYR A 436 25.11 -0.19 4.35
CA TYR A 436 26.11 -0.03 3.30
C TYR A 436 27.43 -0.74 3.62
N GLU A 437 27.90 -0.67 4.86
CA GLU A 437 29.10 -1.42 5.31
C GLU A 437 28.89 -2.93 5.14
N GLU A 438 27.71 -3.45 5.54
CA GLU A 438 27.36 -4.86 5.37
C GLU A 438 27.31 -5.29 3.89
N ILE A 439 26.69 -4.47 3.03
CA ILE A 439 26.65 -4.71 1.57
C ILE A 439 28.07 -4.74 1.00
N CYS A 440 28.92 -3.79 1.38
CA CYS A 440 30.31 -3.74 0.93
C CYS A 440 31.11 -4.98 1.37
N ASP A 441 30.89 -5.45 2.61
CA ASP A 441 31.53 -6.69 3.08
C ASP A 441 31.06 -7.92 2.31
N ILE A 442 29.75 -8.06 2.06
CA ILE A 442 29.17 -9.16 1.27
C ILE A 442 29.74 -9.17 -0.15
N LEU A 443 29.76 -8.01 -0.80
CA LEU A 443 30.20 -7.86 -2.19
C LEU A 443 31.73 -7.74 -2.34
N LYS A 444 32.48 -7.69 -1.23
CA LYS A 444 33.94 -7.45 -1.19
C LYS A 444 34.34 -6.17 -1.90
N VAL A 445 33.60 -5.10 -1.67
CA VAL A 445 33.83 -3.76 -2.21
C VAL A 445 34.57 -2.93 -1.17
N ASP A 446 35.72 -2.38 -1.55
CA ASP A 446 36.43 -1.34 -0.80
C ASP A 446 36.59 -0.10 -1.69
N ASN A 447 35.98 1.00 -1.28
CA ASN A 447 35.99 2.24 -2.04
C ASN A 447 36.06 3.47 -1.13
N GLU A 448 36.30 4.65 -1.72
CA GLU A 448 36.42 5.92 -1.01
C GLU A 448 35.15 6.26 -0.19
N VAL A 449 33.95 5.90 -0.70
CA VAL A 449 32.68 6.17 -0.01
C VAL A 449 32.60 5.35 1.27
N LEU A 450 33.04 4.08 1.26
CA LEU A 450 33.09 3.24 2.46
C LEU A 450 34.03 3.83 3.53
N GLN A 451 35.19 4.34 3.11
CA GLN A 451 36.12 5.00 4.04
C GLN A 451 35.49 6.27 4.64
N LYS A 452 34.81 7.08 3.83
CA LYS A 452 34.07 8.27 4.29
C LYS A 452 32.94 7.89 5.27
N VAL A 453 32.20 6.80 5.01
CA VAL A 453 31.16 6.28 5.92
C VAL A 453 31.74 5.96 7.28
N LYS A 454 32.83 5.19 7.35
CA LYS A 454 33.50 4.82 8.61
C LYS A 454 33.94 6.05 9.41
N LEU A 455 34.55 7.03 8.74
CA LEU A 455 34.98 8.29 9.37
C LEU A 455 33.80 9.14 9.84
N SER A 456 32.72 9.17 9.08
CA SER A 456 31.52 9.97 9.40
C SER A 456 30.71 9.34 10.54
N THR A 457 30.60 8.02 10.57
CA THR A 457 29.91 7.29 11.65
C THR A 457 30.48 7.64 13.03
N ALA A 458 31.80 7.76 13.15
CA ALA A 458 32.48 8.15 14.39
C ALA A 458 32.17 9.60 14.84
N LYS A 459 31.74 10.45 13.89
CA LYS A 459 31.41 11.86 14.15
C LYS A 459 29.90 12.11 14.31
N LEU A 460 29.04 11.11 14.12
CA LEU A 460 27.61 11.27 14.39
C LEU A 460 27.37 11.46 15.90
N PRO A 461 26.37 12.29 16.29
CA PRO A 461 26.03 12.45 17.70
C PRO A 461 25.47 11.15 18.29
N ALA A 462 25.51 11.04 19.61
CA ALA A 462 24.79 9.97 20.32
C ALA A 462 23.30 10.30 20.40
N TYR A 463 22.47 9.26 20.57
CA TYR A 463 21.07 9.46 20.95
C TYR A 463 20.96 10.16 22.30
N GLN A 464 20.03 11.10 22.42
CA GLN A 464 19.86 11.89 23.62
C GLN A 464 18.63 11.43 24.42
N ILE A 465 18.80 11.33 25.74
CA ILE A 465 17.71 11.10 26.68
C ILE A 465 17.37 12.43 27.35
N GLY A 466 16.13 12.88 27.20
CA GLY A 466 15.66 14.15 27.74
C GLY A 466 15.42 14.11 29.25
N LYS A 467 15.12 15.28 29.83
CA LYS A 467 14.90 15.47 31.28
C LYS A 467 13.79 14.58 31.85
N ARG A 468 12.82 14.13 31.02
CA ARG A 468 11.74 13.21 31.42
C ARG A 468 12.13 11.74 31.29
N GLY A 469 13.40 11.44 30.96
CA GLY A 469 13.92 10.08 30.81
C GLY A 469 13.43 9.35 29.55
N LYS A 470 12.77 10.04 28.61
CA LYS A 470 12.40 9.53 27.29
C LYS A 470 13.44 9.93 26.25
N ILE A 471 13.55 9.16 25.17
CA ILE A 471 14.38 9.55 24.03
C ILE A 471 13.87 10.88 23.45
N GLN A 472 14.78 11.80 23.12
CA GLN A 472 14.43 13.09 22.54
C GLN A 472 13.98 12.93 21.08
N GLU A 473 13.05 13.75 20.64
CA GLU A 473 12.61 13.78 19.24
C GLU A 473 13.52 14.64 18.36
N TRP A 474 14.06 15.70 18.93
CA TRP A 474 15.02 16.59 18.29
C TRP A 474 16.34 16.62 19.05
N ILE A 475 17.36 17.19 18.44
CA ILE A 475 18.69 17.29 19.07
C ILE A 475 18.67 18.07 20.40
N GLN A 476 17.68 18.93 20.60
CA GLN A 476 17.41 19.59 21.86
C GLN A 476 16.12 19.06 22.49
N ASP A 477 16.05 19.13 23.82
CA ASP A 477 14.89 18.66 24.60
C ASP A 477 13.74 19.69 24.56
N PHE A 478 13.19 19.89 23.36
CA PHE A 478 12.06 20.79 23.13
C PHE A 478 10.75 20.21 23.69
N GLU A 479 9.79 21.11 23.98
CA GLU A 479 8.43 20.70 24.28
C GLU A 479 7.68 20.39 22.97
N GLU A 480 7.12 19.18 22.89
CA GLU A 480 6.28 18.77 21.76
C GLU A 480 4.97 19.57 21.72
N VAL A 481 4.55 20.01 20.53
CA VAL A 481 3.23 20.66 20.33
C VAL A 481 2.13 19.60 20.49
N ASP A 482 2.31 18.42 19.88
CA ASP A 482 1.39 17.29 19.98
C ASP A 482 2.07 16.08 20.64
N LYS A 483 1.82 15.92 21.94
CA LYS A 483 2.37 14.81 22.73
C LYS A 483 1.77 13.45 22.34
N GLY A 484 0.57 13.44 21.76
CA GLY A 484 -0.14 12.27 21.27
C GLY A 484 0.03 12.02 19.76
N HIS A 485 0.97 12.71 19.12
CA HIS A 485 1.19 12.59 17.67
C HIS A 485 1.37 11.13 17.24
N ARG A 486 0.72 10.77 16.15
CA ARG A 486 0.59 9.39 15.65
C ARG A 486 1.90 8.74 15.20
N HIS A 487 2.95 9.52 14.85
CA HIS A 487 4.26 9.01 14.45
C HIS A 487 5.15 8.66 15.64
N PHE A 488 5.97 7.61 15.48
CA PHE A 488 6.98 7.17 16.44
C PHE A 488 8.39 7.42 15.90
N SER A 489 8.58 8.51 15.18
CA SER A 489 9.83 8.90 14.50
C SER A 489 11.08 8.81 15.37
N PRO A 490 11.08 9.26 16.65
CA PRO A 490 12.27 9.20 17.50
C PRO A 490 12.78 7.80 17.81
N ILE A 491 11.91 6.81 17.73
CA ILE A 491 12.28 5.42 18.01
C ILE A 491 12.46 4.56 16.75
N PHE A 492 12.59 5.21 15.58
CA PHE A 492 12.93 4.50 14.35
C PHE A 492 14.18 3.61 14.53
N GLY A 493 15.22 4.11 15.18
CA GLY A 493 16.44 3.36 15.44
C GLY A 493 16.27 2.12 16.31
N PHE A 494 15.17 2.06 17.10
CA PHE A 494 14.74 0.86 17.80
C PHE A 494 13.90 -0.05 16.89
N HIS A 495 12.85 0.46 16.26
CA HIS A 495 12.01 -0.28 15.32
C HIS A 495 11.42 0.67 14.24
N PRO A 496 11.58 0.37 12.93
CA PRO A 496 12.10 -0.87 12.31
C PRO A 496 13.62 -1.00 12.27
N GLY A 497 14.38 0.08 12.53
CA GLY A 497 15.84 0.06 12.56
C GLY A 497 16.44 -0.80 13.67
N HIS A 498 17.76 -0.87 13.70
CA HIS A 498 18.54 -1.69 14.61
C HIS A 498 19.70 -0.94 15.28
N SER A 499 19.80 0.38 15.04
CA SER A 499 20.87 1.22 15.59
C SER A 499 20.75 1.46 17.10
N ILE A 500 19.54 1.27 17.69
CA ILE A 500 19.34 1.14 19.14
C ILE A 500 19.27 -0.35 19.48
N LYS A 501 20.32 -0.85 20.12
CA LYS A 501 20.48 -2.28 20.40
C LYS A 501 19.79 -2.67 21.71
N ASN A 502 19.29 -3.92 21.78
CA ASN A 502 18.71 -4.49 23.00
C ASN A 502 19.69 -4.57 24.18
N THR A 503 21.00 -4.45 23.92
CA THR A 503 22.05 -4.40 24.94
C THR A 503 22.17 -3.04 25.60
N ASP A 504 21.68 -1.96 24.98
CA ASP A 504 21.69 -0.60 25.55
C ASP A 504 20.42 -0.41 26.41
N LYS A 505 20.52 -0.80 27.68
CA LYS A 505 19.39 -0.75 28.61
C LYS A 505 18.83 0.66 28.80
N ALA A 506 19.69 1.69 28.83
CA ALA A 506 19.27 3.08 29.04
C ALA A 506 18.43 3.59 27.86
N LEU A 507 18.87 3.34 26.63
CA LEU A 507 18.11 3.71 25.45
C LEU A 507 16.84 2.89 25.29
N MET A 508 16.86 1.58 25.63
CA MET A 508 15.67 0.74 25.66
C MET A 508 14.61 1.27 26.61
N GLU A 509 15.00 1.63 27.84
CA GLU A 509 14.09 2.23 28.82
C GLU A 509 13.57 3.60 28.33
N ALA A 510 14.42 4.41 27.72
CA ALA A 510 14.02 5.70 27.17
C ALA A 510 13.02 5.57 26.00
N CYS A 511 13.19 4.56 25.13
CA CYS A 511 12.23 4.24 24.07
C CYS A 511 10.89 3.76 24.65
N GLN A 512 10.93 2.89 25.67
CA GLN A 512 9.71 2.44 26.34
C GLN A 512 8.95 3.60 26.98
N LYS A 513 9.64 4.47 27.71
CA LYS A 513 9.04 5.69 28.31
C LYS A 513 8.45 6.62 27.27
N PHE A 514 9.09 6.74 26.10
CA PHE A 514 8.55 7.52 25.00
C PHE A 514 7.20 6.98 24.52
N VAL A 515 7.09 5.67 24.32
CA VAL A 515 5.84 5.02 23.89
C VAL A 515 4.77 5.16 24.97
N GLU A 516 5.09 4.90 26.24
CA GLU A 516 4.17 5.02 27.37
C GLU A 516 3.67 6.47 27.57
N ASP A 517 4.50 7.48 27.25
CA ASP A 517 4.11 8.89 27.31
C ASP A 517 3.14 9.22 26.18
N LYS A 518 3.38 8.74 24.94
CA LYS A 518 2.45 8.91 23.83
C LYS A 518 1.11 8.22 24.08
N GLU A 519 1.08 7.00 24.60
CA GLU A 519 -0.16 6.26 24.95
C GLU A 519 -1.07 7.06 25.89
N LYS A 520 -0.52 7.87 26.80
CA LYS A 520 -1.31 8.71 27.74
C LYS A 520 -1.99 9.90 27.06
N HIS A 521 -1.50 10.33 25.92
CA HIS A 521 -1.93 11.55 25.24
C HIS A 521 -2.67 11.28 23.93
N THR A 522 -2.58 10.06 23.38
CA THR A 522 -3.25 9.68 22.14
C THR A 522 -4.75 9.56 22.38
N LYS A 523 -5.54 10.29 21.58
CA LYS A 523 -7.01 10.29 21.67
C LYS A 523 -7.67 9.21 20.82
N ALA A 524 -7.02 8.83 19.73
CA ALA A 524 -7.51 7.82 18.81
C ALA A 524 -6.34 7.04 18.22
N GLU A 525 -6.48 5.74 18.15
CA GLU A 525 -5.45 4.85 17.63
C GLU A 525 -5.74 4.60 16.14
N ILE A 526 -4.92 5.21 15.29
CA ILE A 526 -4.94 5.03 13.84
C ILE A 526 -4.39 3.65 13.50
N GLY A 527 -4.95 2.95 12.51
CA GLY A 527 -4.60 1.58 12.19
C GLY A 527 -3.10 1.36 11.98
N TRP A 528 -2.42 2.16 11.14
CA TRP A 528 -0.98 2.02 10.94
C TRP A 528 -0.15 2.38 12.19
N SER A 529 -0.64 3.31 13.03
CA SER A 529 0.00 3.63 14.31
C SER A 529 -0.08 2.45 15.29
N CYS A 530 -1.25 1.79 15.37
CA CYS A 530 -1.42 0.53 16.11
C CYS A 530 -0.50 -0.57 15.57
N ALA A 531 -0.36 -0.70 14.24
CA ALA A 531 0.54 -1.67 13.63
C ALA A 531 2.00 -1.42 14.02
N TRP A 532 2.43 -0.16 14.12
CA TRP A 532 3.76 0.17 14.61
C TRP A 532 3.92 -0.21 16.09
N LEU A 533 2.93 0.14 16.94
CA LEU A 533 2.91 -0.21 18.37
C LEU A 533 2.97 -1.73 18.62
N ILE A 534 2.27 -2.53 17.82
CA ILE A 534 2.34 -3.99 17.88
C ILE A 534 3.79 -4.46 17.76
N ASN A 535 4.51 -3.96 16.76
CA ASN A 535 5.90 -4.33 16.51
C ASN A 535 6.85 -3.80 17.61
N ILE A 536 6.67 -2.57 18.06
CA ILE A 536 7.45 -1.96 19.13
C ILE A 536 7.31 -2.77 20.43
N TRP A 537 6.07 -3.05 20.86
CA TRP A 537 5.83 -3.80 22.07
C TRP A 537 6.30 -5.27 21.99
N ALA A 538 6.19 -5.87 20.81
CA ALA A 538 6.77 -7.19 20.56
C ALA A 538 8.31 -7.17 20.74
N LYS A 539 8.98 -6.16 20.18
CA LYS A 539 10.44 -5.98 20.29
C LYS A 539 10.88 -5.63 21.71
N LEU A 540 10.04 -4.92 22.49
CA LEU A 540 10.24 -4.70 23.94
C LEU A 540 9.97 -5.95 24.79
N GLY A 541 9.55 -7.08 24.19
CA GLY A 541 9.24 -8.33 24.91
C GLY A 541 7.87 -8.34 25.60
N ASN A 542 7.02 -7.35 25.39
CA ASN A 542 5.69 -7.28 26.00
C ASN A 542 4.60 -7.77 25.02
N GLY A 543 4.47 -9.10 24.92
CA GLY A 543 3.47 -9.74 24.06
C GLY A 543 2.01 -9.42 24.43
N ASN A 544 1.72 -9.09 25.71
CA ASN A 544 0.37 -8.69 26.12
C ASN A 544 -0.02 -7.32 25.55
N LYS A 545 0.89 -6.36 25.58
CA LYS A 545 0.69 -5.05 24.96
C LYS A 545 0.59 -5.17 23.43
N ALA A 546 1.46 -5.96 22.80
CA ALA A 546 1.39 -6.21 21.36
C ALA A 546 0.03 -6.81 20.96
N ARG A 547 -0.46 -7.79 21.74
CA ARG A 547 -1.80 -8.35 21.54
C ARG A 547 -2.90 -7.32 21.75
N PHE A 548 -2.80 -6.49 22.78
CA PHE A 548 -3.77 -5.43 23.07
C PHE A 548 -3.94 -4.52 21.84
N TYR A 549 -2.85 -3.99 21.28
CA TYR A 549 -2.92 -3.12 20.09
C TYR A 549 -3.42 -3.84 18.83
N TYR A 550 -3.12 -5.13 18.67
CA TYR A 550 -3.69 -5.93 17.59
C TYR A 550 -5.23 -6.08 17.71
N GLU A 551 -5.72 -6.23 18.93
CA GLU A 551 -7.16 -6.29 19.21
C GLU A 551 -7.83 -4.91 19.05
N GLU A 552 -7.19 -3.81 19.50
CA GLU A 552 -7.69 -2.45 19.35
C GLU A 552 -7.80 -2.03 17.87
N LEU A 553 -6.81 -2.36 17.06
CA LEU A 553 -6.87 -2.16 15.61
C LEU A 553 -8.14 -2.81 15.02
N LEU A 554 -8.43 -4.06 15.37
CA LEU A 554 -9.63 -4.75 14.90
C LEU A 554 -10.94 -4.18 15.46
N ARG A 555 -10.92 -3.58 16.65
CA ARG A 555 -12.12 -2.99 17.26
C ARG A 555 -12.47 -1.65 16.65
N HIS A 556 -11.49 -0.81 16.40
CA HIS A 556 -11.68 0.62 16.14
C HIS A 556 -11.24 1.10 14.77
N SER A 557 -10.27 0.43 14.14
CA SER A 557 -9.60 0.91 12.93
C SER A 557 -9.85 0.04 11.69
N VAL A 558 -10.95 -0.75 11.66
CA VAL A 558 -11.33 -1.51 10.46
C VAL A 558 -12.81 -1.34 10.13
N TYR A 559 -13.11 -1.35 8.83
CA TYR A 559 -14.47 -1.51 8.31
C TYR A 559 -14.99 -2.94 8.51
N ASP A 560 -16.27 -3.16 8.23
CA ASP A 560 -16.89 -4.49 8.33
C ASP A 560 -16.34 -5.51 7.31
N ASN A 561 -15.65 -5.03 6.26
CA ASN A 561 -14.90 -5.85 5.31
C ASN A 561 -13.43 -6.07 5.70
N LEU A 562 -13.00 -5.59 6.87
CA LEU A 562 -11.64 -5.63 7.42
C LEU A 562 -10.61 -4.76 6.67
N PHE A 563 -11.02 -3.85 5.81
CA PHE A 563 -10.11 -2.79 5.34
C PHE A 563 -9.80 -1.84 6.49
N ASP A 564 -8.60 -1.32 6.53
CA ASP A 564 -8.22 -0.30 7.51
C ASP A 564 -9.04 0.98 7.31
N LEU A 565 -9.31 1.67 8.39
CA LEU A 565 -10.16 2.85 8.46
C LEU A 565 -9.39 4.02 9.07
N HIS A 566 -9.32 5.12 8.34
CA HIS A 566 -8.75 6.36 8.85
C HIS A 566 -9.72 7.54 8.58
N PRO A 567 -10.13 8.31 9.59
CA PRO A 567 -9.89 8.13 11.02
C PRO A 567 -10.66 6.94 11.62
N PRO A 568 -10.29 6.49 12.84
CA PRO A 568 -10.95 5.36 13.51
C PRO A 568 -12.44 5.58 13.75
N LEU A 569 -13.17 4.49 14.05
CA LEU A 569 -14.59 4.57 14.43
C LEU A 569 -14.79 5.44 15.69
N GLY A 570 -15.73 6.39 15.62
CA GLY A 570 -16.07 7.29 16.74
C GLY A 570 -15.54 8.72 16.56
N GLU A 571 -14.66 9.00 15.65
CA GLU A 571 -14.28 10.37 15.27
C GLU A 571 -15.19 10.90 14.16
N THR A 572 -15.81 12.05 14.41
CA THR A 572 -16.67 12.76 13.46
C THR A 572 -15.86 13.71 12.59
N THR A 573 -15.03 13.21 11.72
CA THR A 573 -14.48 13.99 10.62
C THR A 573 -15.20 13.57 9.33
N GLY A 574 -15.66 14.53 8.55
CA GLY A 574 -16.65 14.34 7.48
C GLY A 574 -16.29 13.43 6.31
N GLU A 575 -15.03 12.98 6.21
CA GLU A 575 -14.58 12.07 5.16
C GLU A 575 -13.79 10.91 5.77
N ARG A 576 -14.31 9.70 5.59
CA ARG A 576 -13.67 8.46 6.02
C ARG A 576 -12.89 7.84 4.88
N GLU A 577 -11.65 7.53 5.13
CA GLU A 577 -10.73 6.98 4.17
C GLU A 577 -10.47 5.49 4.40
N VAL A 578 -10.21 4.77 3.31
CA VAL A 578 -9.80 3.38 3.37
C VAL A 578 -8.29 3.33 3.23
N PHE A 579 -7.60 2.84 4.28
CA PHE A 579 -6.19 2.45 4.22
C PHE A 579 -6.06 0.93 4.23
N GLN A 580 -4.94 0.45 3.76
CA GLN A 580 -4.57 -0.97 3.86
C GLN A 580 -4.04 -1.37 5.23
#